data_4a50649f159e793170fec99b89f7c844
#
_entry.id   4a50649f159e793170fec99b89f7c844
#
_cell.length_a   1.000
_cell.length_b   1.000
_cell.length_c   1.000
_cell.angle_alpha   90.00
_cell.angle_beta   90.00
_cell.angle_gamma   90.00
#
_symmetry.space_group_name_H-M   'P 1'
#
loop_
_entity.id
_entity.type
_entity.pdbx_description
1 polymer ?
#
loop_
_entity_poly.entity_id
_entity_poly.type
_entity_poly.pdbx_seq_one_letter_code
_entity_poly.pdbx_strand_id
1 'polypeptide(L)'
;MQFLALLFLMLGVVVIMFAAFLALSYGAGVYWYSREGAVIRNADPNPCAQCDADQDWFVSQPVWKRNVITAWWWANRLTWAGKGCK
;
A
#
# COMPACT_ATOMS: atom_id res chain seq x y z
N MET A 1 -6.35 17.20 34.77
CA MET A 1 -5.02 16.64 34.46
C MET A 1 -5.11 15.18 34.00
N GLN A 2 -5.76 14.32 34.77
CA GLN A 2 -5.89 12.92 34.38
C GLN A 2 -6.62 12.74 33.05
N PHE A 3 -7.58 13.61 32.76
CA PHE A 3 -8.34 13.54 31.51
C PHE A 3 -7.41 13.77 30.31
N LEU A 4 -6.53 14.76 30.39
CA LEU A 4 -5.59 15.05 29.33
C LEU A 4 -4.61 13.90 29.11
N ALA A 5 -4.13 13.30 30.21
CA ALA A 5 -3.21 12.16 30.12
C ALA A 5 -3.88 10.98 29.43
N LEU A 6 -5.14 10.72 29.74
CA LEU A 6 -5.90 9.65 29.07
C LEU A 6 -6.09 9.93 27.60
N LEU A 7 -6.39 11.20 27.24
CA LEU A 7 -6.52 11.58 25.83
C LEU A 7 -5.23 11.36 25.06
N PHE A 8 -4.10 11.78 25.61
CA PHE A 8 -2.81 11.55 24.96
C PHE A 8 -2.50 10.05 24.81
N LEU A 9 -2.82 9.27 25.84
CA LEU A 9 -2.61 7.84 25.80
C LEU A 9 -3.45 7.19 24.71
N MET A 10 -4.73 7.55 24.61
CA MET A 10 -5.62 7.03 23.58
C MET A 10 -5.17 7.42 22.18
N LEU A 11 -4.75 8.68 22.00
CA LEU A 11 -4.22 9.13 20.72
C LEU A 11 -2.97 8.36 20.32
N GLY A 12 -2.08 8.13 21.30
CA GLY A 12 -0.87 7.36 21.07
C GLY A 12 -1.16 5.94 20.61
N VAL A 13 -2.12 5.29 21.29
CA VAL A 13 -2.52 3.92 20.92
C VAL A 13 -3.11 3.90 19.52
N VAL A 14 -3.99 4.84 19.19
CA VAL A 14 -4.61 4.91 17.87
C VAL A 14 -3.54 5.12 16.79
N VAL A 15 -2.59 6.02 17.04
CA VAL A 15 -1.52 6.28 16.07
C VAL A 15 -0.66 5.04 15.86
N ILE A 16 -0.31 4.33 16.94
CA ILE A 16 0.49 3.12 16.84
C ILE A 16 -0.26 2.03 16.08
N MET A 17 -1.54 1.85 16.36
CA MET A 17 -2.36 0.86 15.67
C MET A 17 -2.50 1.19 14.18
N PHE A 18 -2.68 2.47 13.88
CA PHE A 18 -2.79 2.91 12.49
C PHE A 18 -1.47 2.70 11.75
N ALA A 19 -0.34 3.05 12.39
CA ALA A 19 0.97 2.85 11.79
C ALA A 19 1.25 1.36 11.57
N ALA A 20 0.88 0.51 12.53
CA ALA A 20 1.05 -0.93 12.38
C ALA A 20 0.20 -1.47 11.23
N PHE A 21 -1.03 -0.98 11.12
CA PHE A 21 -1.90 -1.37 10.01
C PHE A 21 -1.30 -0.99 8.67
N LEU A 22 -0.80 0.25 8.55
CA LEU A 22 -0.19 0.71 7.32
C LEU A 22 1.05 -0.13 6.97
N ALA A 23 1.88 -0.43 7.96
CA ALA A 23 3.07 -1.24 7.74
C ALA A 23 2.73 -2.65 7.27
N LEU A 24 1.76 -3.29 7.91
CA LEU A 24 1.33 -4.63 7.53
C LEU A 24 0.67 -4.63 6.15
N SER A 25 -0.15 -3.63 5.87
CA SER A 25 -0.81 -3.49 4.58
C SER A 25 0.22 -3.32 3.46
N TYR A 26 1.20 -2.45 3.67
CA TYR A 26 2.26 -2.23 2.70
C TYR A 26 3.09 -3.50 2.50
N GLY A 27 3.49 -4.15 3.59
CA GLY A 27 4.27 -5.38 3.52
C GLY A 27 3.53 -6.51 2.82
N ALA A 28 2.23 -6.65 3.09
CA ALA A 28 1.43 -7.65 2.41
C ALA A 28 1.35 -7.39 0.91
N GLY A 29 1.20 -6.13 0.53
CA GLY A 29 1.18 -5.76 -0.88
C GLY A 29 2.49 -6.08 -1.58
N VAL A 30 3.61 -5.73 -0.95
CA VAL A 30 4.93 -6.05 -1.49
C VAL A 30 5.10 -7.56 -1.64
N TYR A 31 4.71 -8.31 -0.64
CA TYR A 31 4.85 -9.76 -0.66
C TYR A 31 4.03 -10.39 -1.79
N TRP A 32 2.76 -10.08 -1.83
CA TRP A 32 1.89 -10.68 -2.85
C TRP A 32 2.26 -10.23 -4.26
N TYR A 33 2.54 -8.96 -4.44
CA TYR A 33 2.88 -8.46 -5.76
C TYR A 33 4.21 -9.04 -6.25
N SER A 34 5.20 -9.20 -5.37
CA SER A 34 6.47 -9.77 -5.78
C SER A 34 6.33 -11.23 -6.23
N ARG A 35 5.34 -11.96 -5.69
CA ARG A 35 5.12 -13.35 -6.09
C ARG A 35 4.18 -13.48 -7.28
N GLU A 36 3.08 -12.74 -7.26
CA GLU A 36 2.01 -12.91 -8.26
C GLU A 36 2.17 -11.95 -9.43
N GLY A 37 2.67 -10.75 -9.19
CA GLY A 37 2.82 -9.74 -10.21
C GLY A 37 4.11 -9.80 -10.97
N ALA A 38 5.05 -10.67 -10.57
CA ALA A 38 6.37 -10.71 -11.19
C ALA A 38 6.31 -11.03 -12.69
N VAL A 39 5.40 -11.91 -13.08
CA VAL A 39 5.24 -12.29 -14.49
C VAL A 39 4.81 -11.09 -15.33
N ILE A 40 3.90 -10.27 -14.80
CA ILE A 40 3.40 -9.09 -15.49
C ILE A 40 4.48 -8.01 -15.51
N ARG A 41 5.19 -7.83 -14.39
CA ARG A 41 6.16 -6.76 -14.23
C ARG A 41 7.36 -6.90 -15.15
N ASN A 42 7.71 -8.10 -15.55
CA ASN A 42 8.88 -8.36 -16.39
C ASN A 42 8.65 -8.06 -17.87
N ALA A 43 7.46 -7.63 -18.23
CA ALA A 43 7.12 -7.42 -19.65
C ALA A 43 7.84 -6.21 -20.24
N ASP A 44 8.04 -5.13 -19.49
CA ASP A 44 8.60 -3.88 -20.01
C ASP A 44 9.31 -3.12 -18.90
N PRO A 45 10.56 -2.67 -19.12
CA PRO A 45 11.29 -1.89 -18.11
C PRO A 45 10.83 -0.43 -17.99
N ASN A 46 9.95 0.04 -18.87
CA ASN A 46 9.44 1.41 -18.82
C ASN A 46 8.66 1.64 -17.51
N PRO A 47 8.98 2.69 -16.73
CA PRO A 47 8.26 2.95 -15.47
C PRO A 47 6.75 3.10 -15.64
N CYS A 48 6.30 3.74 -16.73
CA CYS A 48 4.87 3.90 -16.95
C CYS A 48 4.19 2.59 -17.29
N ALA A 49 4.85 1.71 -18.02
CA ALA A 49 4.33 0.38 -18.28
C ALA A 49 4.24 -0.43 -16.98
N GLN A 50 5.19 -0.24 -16.07
CA GLN A 50 5.15 -0.90 -14.76
C GLN A 50 3.99 -0.36 -13.91
N CYS A 51 3.70 0.93 -13.99
CA CYS A 51 2.54 1.50 -13.31
C CYS A 51 1.25 0.84 -13.79
N ASP A 52 1.10 0.67 -15.09
CA ASP A 52 -0.08 0.03 -15.67
C ASP A 52 -0.18 -1.43 -15.23
N ALA A 53 0.94 -2.13 -15.23
CA ALA A 53 0.97 -3.54 -14.79
C ALA A 53 0.58 -3.67 -13.33
N ASP A 54 1.09 -2.79 -12.48
CA ASP A 54 0.76 -2.78 -11.05
C ASP A 54 -0.72 -2.54 -10.84
N GLN A 55 -1.29 -1.58 -11.57
CA GLN A 55 -2.70 -1.27 -11.46
C GLN A 55 -3.56 -2.41 -11.96
N ASP A 56 -3.20 -3.03 -13.07
CA ASP A 56 -3.94 -4.17 -13.61
C ASP A 56 -3.94 -5.33 -12.63
N TRP A 57 -2.80 -5.61 -12.01
CA TRP A 57 -2.72 -6.65 -11.01
C TRP A 57 -3.62 -6.34 -9.82
N PHE A 58 -3.55 -5.10 -9.33
CA PHE A 58 -4.35 -4.67 -8.17
C PHE A 58 -5.84 -4.82 -8.44
N VAL A 59 -6.30 -4.36 -9.62
CA VAL A 59 -7.71 -4.42 -9.98
C VAL A 59 -8.20 -5.85 -10.14
N SER A 60 -7.33 -6.77 -10.56
CA SER A 60 -7.69 -8.16 -10.75
C SER A 60 -7.87 -8.92 -9.43
N GLN A 61 -7.44 -8.34 -8.30
CA GLN A 61 -7.55 -9.02 -7.01
C GLN A 61 -8.96 -8.91 -6.44
N PRO A 62 -9.39 -9.88 -5.60
CA PRO A 62 -10.69 -9.78 -4.94
C PRO A 62 -10.74 -8.58 -4.00
N VAL A 63 -11.96 -8.11 -3.72
CA VAL A 63 -12.16 -6.88 -2.93
C VAL A 63 -11.49 -6.95 -1.57
N TRP A 64 -11.59 -8.08 -0.88
CA TRP A 64 -11.00 -8.22 0.45
C TRP A 64 -9.48 -8.06 0.40
N LYS A 65 -8.85 -8.60 -0.63
CA LYS A 65 -7.40 -8.53 -0.79
C LYS A 65 -6.96 -7.11 -1.15
N ARG A 66 -7.72 -6.43 -2.01
CA ARG A 66 -7.45 -5.02 -2.33
C ARG A 66 -7.51 -4.15 -1.09
N ASN A 67 -8.48 -4.40 -0.22
CA ASN A 67 -8.59 -3.64 1.03
C ASN A 67 -7.40 -3.89 1.94
N VAL A 68 -6.91 -5.12 2.00
CA VAL A 68 -5.75 -5.45 2.83
C VAL A 68 -4.49 -4.73 2.36
N ILE A 69 -4.30 -4.60 1.05
CA ILE A 69 -3.08 -4.02 0.48
C ILE A 69 -3.27 -2.56 0.05
N THR A 70 -4.27 -1.88 0.59
CA THR A 70 -4.56 -0.48 0.21
C THR A 70 -3.35 0.43 0.41
N ALA A 71 -2.63 0.29 1.52
CA ALA A 71 -1.47 1.14 1.79
C ALA A 71 -0.38 0.94 0.76
N TRP A 72 -0.15 -0.32 0.31
CA TRP A 72 0.81 -0.61 -0.74
C TRP A 72 0.41 0.06 -2.05
N TRP A 73 -0.86 0.00 -2.40
CA TRP A 73 -1.35 0.60 -3.64
C TRP A 73 -1.20 2.12 -3.62
N TRP A 74 -1.56 2.77 -2.50
CA TRP A 74 -1.43 4.21 -2.38
C TRP A 74 0.02 4.66 -2.40
N ALA A 75 0.91 3.93 -1.74
CA ALA A 75 2.34 4.24 -1.74
C ALA A 75 2.90 4.19 -3.15
N ASN A 76 2.55 3.16 -3.92
CA ASN A 76 3.00 3.04 -5.30
C ASN A 76 2.43 4.16 -6.17
N ARG A 77 1.14 4.46 -6.00
CA ARG A 77 0.51 5.51 -6.79
C ARG A 77 1.18 6.86 -6.57
N LEU A 78 1.51 7.19 -5.34
CA LEU A 78 2.21 8.44 -5.03
C LEU A 78 3.61 8.44 -5.65
N THR A 79 4.30 7.31 -5.62
CA THR A 79 5.61 7.17 -6.24
C THR A 79 5.53 7.35 -7.75
N TRP A 80 4.52 6.76 -8.39
CA TRP A 80 4.33 6.91 -9.83
C TRP A 80 4.06 8.36 -10.23
N ALA A 81 3.26 9.05 -9.42
CA ALA A 81 2.97 10.46 -9.67
C ALA A 81 4.25 11.27 -9.63
N GLY A 82 5.16 10.96 -8.70
CA GLY A 82 6.45 11.61 -8.63
C GLY A 82 7.35 11.33 -9.82
N LYS A 83 7.13 10.22 -10.52
CA LYS A 83 7.89 9.86 -11.72
C LYS A 83 7.25 10.36 -13.01
N GLY A 84 6.14 11.10 -12.90
CA GLY A 84 5.43 11.59 -14.07
C GLY A 84 4.49 10.58 -14.72
N CYS A 85 4.31 9.42 -14.11
CA CYS A 85 3.32 8.43 -14.52
C CYS A 85 2.06 8.59 -13.68
N LYS A 86 0.91 8.40 -14.26
CA LYS A 86 -0.35 8.59 -13.53
C LYS A 86 -0.66 7.45 -12.60
#